data_b091c2b2b183872d4bea355d58480feb
#
_entry.id   b091c2b2b183872d4bea355d58480feb
#
_cell.length_a   1.000
_cell.length_b   1.000
_cell.length_c   1.000
_cell.angle_alpha   90.00
_cell.angle_beta   90.00
_cell.angle_gamma   90.00
#
_symmetry.space_group_name_H-M   'P 1'
#
loop_
_entity.id
_entity.type
_entity.pdbx_description
1 polymer ?
#
loop_
_entity_poly.entity_id
_entity_poly.type
_entity_poly.pdbx_seq_one_letter_code
_entity_poly.pdbx_strand_id
1 'polypeptide(L)'
;MAEQLDHSLTLEKKSVAILPGQNPENLKAISRKITSIVAAKAVELGRFNVIDRTQIESILAEQKRQLSGMIDENQIVEIGNLAAADQALIVKIITFGQRGVPPPKKETKKEEGEKGEKKEYDESLYEWIIKESVTAGLQKTLEGVELYPNNIQTIIKTEVGLLNIESGVLERNFHITASYTGGNTTASLSSALNIFGWQFSRKLREFYLIASEVIEKEGNKITILTGSDMGLDEGTIFEVNSLDEEKIYKGRVITMPGNPIALAKLTYVGKNTSSAEIIR
;
A
#
# COMPACT_ATOMS: atom_id res chain seq x y z
N MET A 1 39.03 3.24 -20.38
CA MET A 1 38.76 3.98 -19.15
C MET A 1 37.31 3.73 -18.83
N ALA A 2 37.02 3.00 -17.77
CA ALA A 2 35.63 2.88 -17.28
C ALA A 2 35.29 4.24 -16.66
N GLU A 3 34.40 5.00 -17.29
CA GLU A 3 33.77 6.14 -16.65
C GLU A 3 33.10 5.64 -15.38
N GLN A 4 33.46 6.23 -14.25
CA GLN A 4 32.70 6.02 -13.01
C GLN A 4 31.29 6.52 -13.29
N LEU A 5 30.32 5.58 -13.38
CA LEU A 5 28.91 5.90 -13.38
C LEU A 5 28.64 6.81 -12.16
N ASP A 6 28.12 7.99 -12.43
CA ASP A 6 27.75 8.92 -11.39
C ASP A 6 26.66 8.27 -10.51
N HIS A 7 27.01 7.95 -9.27
CA HIS A 7 26.07 7.33 -8.32
C HIS A 7 24.84 8.19 -8.02
N SER A 8 24.86 9.47 -8.41
CA SER A 8 23.71 10.37 -8.29
C SER A 8 22.55 10.01 -9.24
N LEU A 9 22.81 9.24 -10.29
CA LEU A 9 21.81 8.77 -11.25
C LEU A 9 21.12 7.47 -10.81
N THR A 10 21.63 6.78 -9.79
CA THR A 10 20.93 5.62 -9.22
C THR A 10 19.87 6.12 -8.23
N LEU A 11 18.61 5.77 -8.50
CA LEU A 11 17.51 6.03 -7.57
C LEU A 11 17.82 5.34 -6.23
N GLU A 12 18.17 6.11 -5.21
CA GLU A 12 18.38 5.55 -3.87
C GLU A 12 17.05 5.10 -3.29
N LYS A 13 17.03 3.85 -2.80
CA LYS A 13 15.87 3.34 -2.07
C LYS A 13 15.75 4.04 -0.74
N LYS A 14 14.60 4.62 -0.47
CA LYS A 14 14.29 5.17 0.84
C LYS A 14 14.19 4.06 1.88
N SER A 15 14.71 4.32 3.07
CA SER A 15 14.57 3.45 4.22
C SER A 15 13.23 3.71 4.91
N VAL A 16 12.41 2.66 5.07
CA VAL A 16 11.05 2.79 5.59
C VAL A 16 10.86 1.96 6.83
N ALA A 17 10.52 2.60 7.94
CA ALA A 17 10.05 1.96 9.17
C ALA A 17 8.54 1.70 9.09
N ILE A 18 8.07 0.52 9.52
CA ILE A 18 6.65 0.20 9.54
C ILE A 18 6.18 0.09 10.98
N LEU A 19 5.31 1.01 11.37
CA LEU A 19 4.88 1.18 12.74
C LEU A 19 3.36 0.97 12.87
N PRO A 20 2.89 0.29 13.92
CA PRO A 20 1.48 0.28 14.24
C PRO A 20 1.07 1.69 14.70
N GLY A 21 -0.02 2.21 14.15
CA GLY A 21 -0.62 3.43 14.67
C GLY A 21 -1.29 3.22 16.04
N GLN A 22 -1.93 4.26 16.53
CA GLN A 22 -2.75 4.17 17.75
C GLN A 22 -3.93 3.22 17.51
N ASN A 23 -3.85 2.02 18.06
CA ASN A 23 -4.89 1.01 17.95
C ASN A 23 -5.38 0.60 19.34
N PRO A 24 -6.71 0.45 19.53
CA PRO A 24 -7.28 -0.05 20.79
C PRO A 24 -6.66 -1.40 21.21
N GLU A 25 -6.60 -1.64 22.50
CA GLU A 25 -5.98 -2.85 23.09
C GLU A 25 -6.57 -4.15 22.52
N ASN A 26 -7.89 -4.20 22.36
CA ASN A 26 -8.62 -5.34 21.81
C ASN A 26 -8.31 -5.61 20.33
N LEU A 27 -7.68 -4.69 19.62
CA LEU A 27 -7.27 -4.84 18.22
C LEU A 27 -5.79 -5.12 18.03
N LYS A 28 -4.99 -5.22 19.10
CA LYS A 28 -3.54 -5.44 18.99
C LYS A 28 -3.18 -6.68 18.16
N ALA A 29 -3.92 -7.77 18.30
CA ALA A 29 -3.65 -9.01 17.54
C ALA A 29 -3.87 -8.80 16.03
N ILE A 30 -4.94 -8.10 15.65
CA ILE A 30 -5.23 -7.77 14.25
C ILE A 30 -4.26 -6.73 13.73
N SER A 31 -3.94 -5.72 14.53
CA SER A 31 -2.95 -4.69 14.19
C SER A 31 -1.58 -5.31 13.85
N ARG A 32 -1.09 -6.27 14.66
CA ARG A 32 0.15 -6.99 14.37
C ARG A 32 0.10 -7.74 13.04
N LYS A 33 -1.01 -8.43 12.73
CA LYS A 33 -1.19 -9.14 11.45
C LYS A 33 -1.17 -8.17 10.28
N ILE A 34 -1.90 -7.06 10.37
CA ILE A 34 -1.94 -6.04 9.33
C ILE A 34 -0.56 -5.42 9.12
N THR A 35 0.13 -5.02 10.19
CA THR A 35 1.49 -4.45 10.12
C THR A 35 2.47 -5.44 9.47
N SER A 36 2.37 -6.74 9.79
CA SER A 36 3.21 -7.77 9.15
C SER A 36 2.91 -7.91 7.65
N ILE A 37 1.64 -7.82 7.23
CA ILE A 37 1.27 -7.84 5.82
C ILE A 37 1.80 -6.60 5.10
N VAL A 38 1.69 -5.42 5.72
CA VAL A 38 2.23 -4.17 5.18
C VAL A 38 3.75 -4.29 4.98
N ALA A 39 4.48 -4.82 5.97
CA ALA A 39 5.91 -5.07 5.88
C ALA A 39 6.25 -6.03 4.74
N ALA A 40 5.57 -7.17 4.68
CA ALA A 40 5.80 -8.16 3.62
C ALA A 40 5.54 -7.58 2.22
N LYS A 41 4.46 -6.81 2.05
CA LYS A 41 4.13 -6.19 0.77
C LYS A 41 5.05 -5.03 0.38
N ALA A 42 5.58 -4.28 1.35
CA ALA A 42 6.59 -3.27 1.11
C ALA A 42 7.92 -3.90 0.66
N VAL A 43 8.34 -5.01 1.29
CA VAL A 43 9.52 -5.77 0.86
C VAL A 43 9.32 -6.37 -0.53
N GLU A 44 8.15 -7.02 -0.77
CA GLU A 44 7.81 -7.63 -2.07
C GLU A 44 7.83 -6.61 -3.21
N LEU A 45 7.43 -5.36 -2.94
CA LEU A 45 7.47 -4.30 -3.93
C LEU A 45 8.91 -3.93 -4.38
N GLY A 46 9.92 -4.19 -3.55
CA GLY A 46 11.34 -3.99 -3.87
C GLY A 46 11.80 -2.55 -4.00
N ARG A 47 10.93 -1.57 -3.72
CA ARG A 47 11.21 -0.12 -3.89
C ARG A 47 11.73 0.58 -2.65
N PHE A 48 11.87 -0.17 -1.54
CA PHE A 48 12.31 0.36 -0.24
C PHE A 48 13.31 -0.56 0.43
N ASN A 49 14.07 0.03 1.34
CA ASN A 49 14.78 -0.68 2.39
C ASN A 49 13.87 -0.72 3.62
N VAL A 50 13.16 -1.83 3.81
CA VAL A 50 12.27 -1.98 4.97
C VAL A 50 13.08 -2.30 6.20
N ILE A 51 12.96 -1.45 7.23
CA ILE A 51 13.67 -1.64 8.51
C ILE A 51 12.96 -2.73 9.31
N ASP A 52 13.73 -3.67 9.83
CA ASP A 52 13.22 -4.79 10.62
C ASP A 52 12.56 -4.28 11.91
N ARG A 53 11.36 -4.77 12.15
CA ARG A 53 10.58 -4.47 13.34
C ARG A 53 11.30 -4.86 14.64
N THR A 54 12.08 -5.94 14.63
CA THR A 54 12.84 -6.38 15.80
C THR A 54 13.89 -5.36 16.21
N GLN A 55 14.50 -4.66 15.25
CA GLN A 55 15.41 -3.55 15.54
C GLN A 55 14.67 -2.39 16.19
N ILE A 56 13.48 -2.03 15.70
CA ILE A 56 12.66 -0.97 16.29
C ILE A 56 12.23 -1.34 17.71
N GLU A 57 11.77 -2.57 17.95
CA GLU A 57 11.37 -3.06 19.27
C GLU A 57 12.56 -3.10 20.25
N SER A 58 13.77 -3.43 19.76
CA SER A 58 15.00 -3.39 20.55
C SER A 58 15.36 -1.96 20.97
N ILE A 59 15.32 -1.02 20.04
CA ILE A 59 15.56 0.41 20.31
C ILE A 59 14.58 0.93 21.37
N LEU A 60 13.30 0.60 21.23
CA LEU A 60 12.24 1.02 22.16
C LEU A 60 12.44 0.40 23.57
N ALA A 61 12.86 -0.87 23.64
CA ALA A 61 13.14 -1.54 24.89
C ALA A 61 14.33 -0.93 25.63
N GLU A 62 15.39 -0.58 24.92
CA GLU A 62 16.57 0.08 25.48
C GLU A 62 16.25 1.44 26.09
N GLN A 63 15.37 2.19 25.46
CA GLN A 63 14.97 3.52 25.94
C GLN A 63 14.05 3.49 27.16
N LYS A 64 13.65 2.30 27.65
CA LYS A 64 12.74 2.12 28.79
C LYS A 64 11.47 2.96 28.71
N ARG A 65 11.05 3.36 27.51
CA ARG A 65 9.81 4.09 27.32
C ARG A 65 8.68 3.09 27.39
N GLN A 66 7.87 3.20 28.43
CA GLN A 66 6.55 2.56 28.47
C GLN A 66 5.67 3.26 27.42
N LEU A 67 5.82 2.85 26.18
CA LEU A 67 4.86 3.22 25.12
C LEU A 67 3.57 2.45 25.43
N SER A 68 2.74 3.05 26.26
CA SER A 68 1.39 2.59 26.56
C SER A 68 0.54 2.69 25.29
N GLY A 69 0.70 1.76 24.35
CA GLY A 69 -0.22 1.54 23.22
C GLY A 69 -0.50 2.72 22.27
N MET A 70 -0.11 3.92 22.64
CA MET A 70 -0.36 5.16 21.92
C MET A 70 0.97 5.81 21.55
N ILE A 71 1.37 5.63 20.29
CA ILE A 71 2.52 6.33 19.69
C ILE A 71 1.98 7.59 19.03
N ASP A 72 2.37 8.77 19.49
CA ASP A 72 2.05 10.03 18.82
C ASP A 72 3.06 10.33 17.68
N GLU A 73 2.75 11.34 16.85
CA GLU A 73 3.57 11.67 15.67
C GLU A 73 5.00 12.07 16.07
N ASN A 74 5.20 12.76 17.20
CA ASN A 74 6.53 13.17 17.65
C ASN A 74 7.36 11.96 18.08
N GLN A 75 6.75 10.97 18.74
CA GLN A 75 7.41 9.73 19.11
C GLN A 75 7.77 8.90 17.87
N ILE A 76 6.95 8.94 16.81
CA ILE A 76 7.23 8.26 15.55
C ILE A 76 8.48 8.86 14.89
N VAL A 77 8.60 10.19 14.86
CA VAL A 77 9.78 10.88 14.33
C VAL A 77 11.04 10.47 15.10
N GLU A 78 10.96 10.44 16.42
CA GLU A 78 12.09 10.05 17.28
C GLU A 78 12.51 8.59 17.04
N ILE A 79 11.55 7.67 16.96
CA ILE A 79 11.80 6.26 16.66
C ILE A 79 12.39 6.10 15.27
N GLY A 80 11.88 6.82 14.27
CA GLY A 80 12.37 6.81 12.92
C GLY A 80 13.82 7.30 12.82
N ASN A 81 14.15 8.38 13.51
CA ASN A 81 15.54 8.88 13.58
C ASN A 81 16.49 7.86 14.20
N LEU A 82 16.07 7.19 15.27
CA LEU A 82 16.88 6.14 15.91
C LEU A 82 17.08 4.91 15.03
N ALA A 83 16.07 4.59 14.22
CA ALA A 83 16.13 3.50 13.25
C ALA A 83 16.84 3.88 11.96
N ALA A 84 17.32 5.12 11.81
CA ALA A 84 17.85 5.67 10.55
C ALA A 84 16.88 5.51 9.36
N ALA A 85 15.59 5.73 9.61
CA ALA A 85 14.56 5.68 8.59
C ALA A 85 14.36 7.04 7.92
N ASP A 86 14.19 7.07 6.61
CA ASP A 86 13.80 8.28 5.87
C ASP A 86 12.30 8.55 6.03
N GLN A 87 11.52 7.48 6.09
CA GLN A 87 10.05 7.53 6.16
C GLN A 87 9.50 6.50 7.15
N ALA A 88 8.29 6.75 7.65
CA ALA A 88 7.53 5.78 8.44
C ALA A 88 6.16 5.54 7.81
N LEU A 89 5.80 4.27 7.61
CA LEU A 89 4.44 3.84 7.31
C LEU A 89 3.72 3.53 8.62
N ILE A 90 2.66 4.29 8.89
CA ILE A 90 1.85 4.18 10.10
C ILE A 90 0.53 3.55 9.73
N VAL A 91 0.16 2.45 10.40
CA VAL A 91 -1.08 1.72 10.10
C VAL A 91 -2.03 1.78 11.29
N LYS A 92 -3.13 2.47 11.12
CA LYS A 92 -4.20 2.61 12.11
C LYS A 92 -5.45 1.85 11.66
N ILE A 93 -6.03 1.06 12.53
CA ILE A 93 -7.30 0.38 12.27
C ILE A 93 -8.44 1.33 12.64
N ILE A 94 -9.28 1.69 11.67
CA ILE A 94 -10.47 2.50 11.89
C ILE A 94 -11.64 1.59 12.30
N THR A 95 -11.80 0.48 11.60
CA THR A 95 -12.91 -0.47 11.84
C THR A 95 -12.42 -1.90 11.61
N PHE A 96 -12.80 -2.77 12.53
CA PHE A 96 -12.67 -4.21 12.37
C PHE A 96 -13.95 -4.86 12.90
N GLY A 97 -14.55 -5.76 12.12
CA GLY A 97 -15.72 -6.49 12.55
C GLY A 97 -15.91 -7.79 11.79
N GLN A 98 -16.58 -8.73 12.45
CA GLN A 98 -17.03 -10.00 11.88
C GLN A 98 -18.47 -10.23 12.25
N ARG A 99 -19.31 -10.65 11.29
CA ARG A 99 -20.70 -11.01 11.53
C ARG A 99 -21.11 -12.21 10.69
N GLY A 100 -22.07 -12.99 11.17
CA GLY A 100 -22.75 -14.00 10.37
C GLY A 100 -23.75 -13.35 9.42
N VAL A 101 -23.75 -13.76 8.16
CA VAL A 101 -24.64 -13.22 7.12
C VAL A 101 -25.44 -14.37 6.50
N PRO A 102 -26.77 -14.21 6.28
CA PRO A 102 -27.54 -15.22 5.58
C PRO A 102 -26.95 -15.46 4.18
N PRO A 103 -26.87 -16.73 3.74
CA PRO A 103 -26.42 -17.00 2.38
C PRO A 103 -27.40 -16.37 1.36
N PRO A 104 -26.90 -15.91 0.21
CA PRO A 104 -27.75 -15.36 -0.82
C PRO A 104 -28.83 -16.38 -1.21
N LYS A 105 -30.09 -15.94 -1.27
CA LYS A 105 -31.18 -16.79 -1.75
C LYS A 105 -30.82 -17.25 -3.17
N LYS A 106 -30.74 -18.56 -3.40
CA LYS A 106 -30.66 -19.12 -4.75
C LYS A 106 -31.94 -18.69 -5.47
N GLU A 107 -31.84 -17.75 -6.38
CA GLU A 107 -32.92 -17.49 -7.32
C GLU A 107 -33.09 -18.73 -8.16
N THR A 108 -34.20 -19.44 -7.97
CA THR A 108 -34.69 -20.42 -8.91
C THR A 108 -34.96 -19.64 -10.19
N LYS A 109 -34.21 -19.94 -11.26
CA LYS A 109 -34.41 -19.38 -12.60
C LYS A 109 -35.88 -19.57 -12.96
N LYS A 110 -36.68 -18.52 -12.92
CA LYS A 110 -37.85 -18.38 -13.79
C LYS A 110 -37.32 -17.72 -15.04
N GLU A 111 -37.40 -18.45 -16.14
CA GLU A 111 -37.26 -17.87 -17.48
C GLU A 111 -38.31 -16.80 -17.63
N GLU A 112 -37.87 -15.59 -17.92
CA GLU A 112 -38.47 -14.63 -18.87
C GLU A 112 -37.89 -13.25 -18.60
N GLY A 113 -37.46 -12.67 -19.71
CA GLY A 113 -36.80 -11.42 -19.96
C GLY A 113 -37.09 -10.24 -19.04
N GLU A 114 -36.05 -9.51 -18.73
CA GLU A 114 -35.92 -8.08 -18.92
C GLU A 114 -34.73 -7.49 -18.11
N LYS A 115 -33.97 -6.69 -18.82
CA LYS A 115 -33.13 -5.54 -18.36
C LYS A 115 -32.22 -5.72 -17.16
N GLY A 116 -30.93 -5.57 -17.48
CA GLY A 116 -29.81 -5.46 -16.55
C GLY A 116 -30.06 -4.46 -15.42
N GLU A 117 -30.24 -4.97 -14.23
CA GLU A 117 -30.13 -4.20 -13.00
C GLU A 117 -28.67 -4.12 -12.60
N LYS A 118 -28.19 -2.87 -12.47
CA LYS A 118 -26.93 -2.55 -11.81
C LYS A 118 -26.95 -3.21 -10.43
N LYS A 119 -25.90 -3.96 -10.09
CA LYS A 119 -25.67 -4.42 -8.72
C LYS A 119 -25.61 -3.18 -7.83
N GLU A 120 -26.70 -2.91 -7.15
CA GLU A 120 -26.78 -1.93 -6.08
C GLU A 120 -25.78 -2.35 -5.01
N TYR A 121 -24.76 -1.56 -4.78
CA TYR A 121 -23.89 -1.70 -3.63
C TYR A 121 -24.77 -1.56 -2.40
N ASP A 122 -24.78 -2.57 -1.55
CA ASP A 122 -25.62 -2.64 -0.35
C ASP A 122 -25.30 -1.45 0.58
N GLU A 123 -25.99 -0.33 0.39
CA GLU A 123 -25.91 0.87 1.21
C GLU A 123 -26.15 0.56 2.69
N SER A 124 -26.92 -0.49 3.01
CA SER A 124 -27.19 -0.92 4.38
C SER A 124 -25.92 -1.30 5.13
N LEU A 125 -24.89 -1.77 4.42
CA LEU A 125 -23.60 -2.12 4.98
C LEU A 125 -22.79 -0.89 5.38
N TYR A 126 -22.83 0.15 4.55
CA TYR A 126 -22.18 1.43 4.84
C TYR A 126 -22.88 2.17 5.98
N GLU A 127 -24.20 2.18 5.99
CA GLU A 127 -24.97 2.78 7.08
C GLU A 127 -24.75 2.07 8.42
N TRP A 128 -24.61 0.73 8.41
CA TRP A 128 -24.29 -0.03 9.60
C TRP A 128 -22.88 0.29 10.12
N ILE A 129 -21.88 0.38 9.24
CA ILE A 129 -20.50 0.75 9.60
C ILE A 129 -20.46 2.17 10.17
N ILE A 130 -21.19 3.12 9.59
CA ILE A 130 -21.18 4.53 9.99
C ILE A 130 -21.94 4.72 11.31
N LYS A 131 -23.09 4.07 11.48
CA LYS A 131 -23.90 4.20 12.70
C LYS A 131 -23.23 3.64 13.95
N GLU A 132 -22.44 2.57 13.83
CA GLU A 132 -21.78 1.93 14.96
C GLU A 132 -20.37 2.42 15.24
N SER A 133 -19.67 3.02 14.27
CA SER A 133 -18.32 3.59 14.50
C SER A 133 -18.37 4.88 15.35
N VAL A 134 -19.53 5.51 15.49
CA VAL A 134 -19.70 6.78 16.23
C VAL A 134 -20.07 6.58 17.71
N THR A 135 -20.60 5.42 18.11
CA THR A 135 -21.22 5.29 19.44
C THR A 135 -20.65 4.26 20.39
N ALA A 136 -19.77 3.36 19.98
CA ALA A 136 -19.12 2.43 20.92
C ALA A 136 -17.86 1.85 20.34
N GLY A 137 -16.76 2.00 21.05
CA GLY A 137 -15.52 1.33 20.74
C GLY A 137 -15.71 -0.14 20.41
N LEU A 138 -15.64 -0.46 19.12
CA LEU A 138 -15.17 -1.73 18.52
C LEU A 138 -15.57 -3.08 19.15
N GLN A 139 -16.72 -3.24 19.76
CA GLN A 139 -17.16 -4.51 20.33
C GLN A 139 -18.60 -4.89 19.94
N LYS A 140 -18.88 -5.03 18.63
CA LYS A 140 -19.92 -5.96 18.18
C LYS A 140 -19.35 -6.92 17.14
N THR A 141 -18.35 -7.65 17.56
CA THR A 141 -17.85 -8.84 16.91
C THR A 141 -18.77 -9.99 17.28
N LEU A 142 -19.29 -10.68 16.26
CA LEU A 142 -19.98 -11.96 16.35
C LEU A 142 -21.52 -11.94 16.36
N GLU A 143 -22.18 -10.86 15.98
CA GLU A 143 -23.65 -10.91 15.76
C GLU A 143 -23.97 -11.90 14.62
N GLY A 144 -24.84 -12.87 14.89
CA GLY A 144 -25.29 -13.86 13.91
C GLY A 144 -24.28 -14.97 13.55
N VAL A 145 -23.08 -15.01 14.16
CA VAL A 145 -22.08 -16.07 13.89
C VAL A 145 -22.63 -17.45 14.22
N GLU A 146 -23.40 -17.59 15.29
CA GLU A 146 -24.03 -18.85 15.68
C GLU A 146 -25.09 -19.31 14.66
N LEU A 147 -25.78 -18.35 14.02
CA LEU A 147 -26.80 -18.64 13.00
C LEU A 147 -26.19 -18.99 11.64
N TYR A 148 -25.06 -18.38 11.29
CA TYR A 148 -24.40 -18.55 9.99
C TYR A 148 -22.91 -18.85 10.14
N PRO A 149 -22.51 -19.95 10.80
CA PRO A 149 -21.10 -20.20 11.17
C PRO A 149 -20.16 -20.40 9.97
N ASN A 150 -20.70 -20.69 8.79
CA ASN A 150 -19.95 -20.90 7.56
C ASN A 150 -20.15 -19.80 6.51
N ASN A 151 -20.80 -18.69 6.88
CA ASN A 151 -20.97 -17.53 6.01
C ASN A 151 -20.71 -16.24 6.78
N ILE A 152 -19.47 -16.09 7.18
CA ILE A 152 -19.00 -14.95 7.98
C ILE A 152 -18.56 -13.83 7.04
N GLN A 153 -19.01 -12.61 7.33
CA GLN A 153 -18.49 -11.39 6.73
C GLN A 153 -17.46 -10.79 7.65
N THR A 154 -16.26 -10.52 7.12
CA THR A 154 -15.20 -9.79 7.79
C THR A 154 -14.99 -8.46 7.07
N ILE A 155 -14.90 -7.36 7.84
CA ILE A 155 -14.60 -6.02 7.34
C ILE A 155 -13.40 -5.48 8.09
N ILE A 156 -12.43 -4.94 7.33
CA ILE A 156 -11.23 -4.28 7.83
C ILE A 156 -11.14 -2.93 7.14
N LYS A 157 -11.21 -1.84 7.92
CA LYS A 157 -10.94 -0.49 7.42
C LYS A 157 -9.73 0.07 8.14
N THR A 158 -8.74 0.50 7.39
CA THR A 158 -7.50 1.07 7.91
C THR A 158 -7.24 2.44 7.30
N GLU A 159 -6.54 3.25 8.06
CA GLU A 159 -5.85 4.44 7.62
C GLU A 159 -4.36 4.14 7.58
N VAL A 160 -3.71 4.47 6.47
CA VAL A 160 -2.27 4.31 6.29
C VAL A 160 -1.68 5.67 6.01
N GLY A 161 -0.81 6.13 6.91
CA GLY A 161 -0.08 7.38 6.78
C GLY A 161 1.37 7.14 6.39
N LEU A 162 1.92 7.97 5.53
CA LEU A 162 3.33 8.03 5.20
C LEU A 162 3.90 9.32 5.77
N LEU A 163 4.73 9.19 6.80
CA LEU A 163 5.40 10.29 7.48
C LEU A 163 6.84 10.40 7.01
N ASN A 164 7.27 11.60 6.64
CA ASN A 164 8.68 11.92 6.46
C ASN A 164 9.31 12.15 7.84
N ILE A 165 10.38 11.41 8.15
CA ILE A 165 10.99 11.41 9.48
C ILE A 165 11.77 12.70 9.74
N GLU A 166 12.47 13.21 8.74
CA GLU A 166 13.28 14.43 8.86
C GLU A 166 12.42 15.66 9.14
N SER A 167 11.34 15.83 8.38
CA SER A 167 10.46 17.00 8.48
C SER A 167 9.30 16.84 9.48
N GLY A 168 8.99 15.60 9.89
CA GLY A 168 7.80 15.28 10.70
C GLY A 168 6.47 15.49 9.94
N VAL A 169 6.50 15.66 8.62
CA VAL A 169 5.31 15.95 7.81
C VAL A 169 4.68 14.66 7.30
N LEU A 170 3.37 14.55 7.43
CA LEU A 170 2.58 13.49 6.82
C LEU A 170 2.49 13.75 5.31
N GLU A 171 3.32 13.07 4.52
CA GLU A 171 3.39 13.26 3.06
C GLU A 171 2.15 12.70 2.34
N ARG A 172 1.63 11.59 2.83
CA ARG A 172 0.49 10.89 2.24
C ARG A 172 -0.39 10.26 3.31
N ASN A 173 -1.68 10.23 3.04
CA ASN A 173 -2.65 9.51 3.86
C ASN A 173 -3.70 8.87 2.95
N PHE A 174 -4.02 7.60 3.18
CA PHE A 174 -5.02 6.89 2.41
C PHE A 174 -5.73 5.82 3.23
N HIS A 175 -6.93 5.48 2.79
CA HIS A 175 -7.75 4.47 3.44
C HIS A 175 -7.80 3.20 2.60
N ILE A 176 -7.82 2.05 3.27
CA ILE A 176 -8.08 0.76 2.65
C ILE A 176 -9.28 0.14 3.36
N THR A 177 -10.26 -0.28 2.56
CA THR A 177 -11.40 -1.04 3.04
C THR A 177 -11.37 -2.41 2.37
N ALA A 178 -11.10 -3.45 3.15
CA ALA A 178 -11.11 -4.83 2.70
C ALA A 178 -12.29 -5.56 3.35
N SER A 179 -13.09 -6.24 2.56
CA SER A 179 -14.17 -7.08 3.07
C SER A 179 -14.23 -8.40 2.31
N TYR A 180 -14.66 -9.45 3.03
CA TYR A 180 -14.90 -10.76 2.45
C TYR A 180 -16.06 -11.42 3.17
N THR A 181 -16.92 -12.12 2.43
CA THR A 181 -18.03 -12.90 2.96
C THR A 181 -17.90 -14.35 2.53
N GLY A 182 -17.88 -15.25 3.49
CA GLY A 182 -17.79 -16.69 3.27
C GLY A 182 -16.87 -17.41 4.26
N GLY A 183 -17.08 -18.70 4.41
CA GLY A 183 -16.32 -19.53 5.35
C GLY A 183 -16.58 -19.19 6.83
N ASN A 184 -15.82 -19.84 7.71
CA ASN A 184 -15.86 -19.55 9.14
C ASN A 184 -15.08 -18.24 9.46
N THR A 185 -15.08 -17.83 10.72
CA THR A 185 -14.41 -16.61 11.20
C THR A 185 -12.94 -16.52 10.78
N THR A 186 -12.20 -17.62 10.87
CA THR A 186 -10.77 -17.65 10.50
C THR A 186 -10.56 -17.56 9.00
N ALA A 187 -11.33 -18.29 8.20
CA ALA A 187 -11.23 -18.28 6.75
C ALA A 187 -11.63 -16.92 6.18
N SER A 188 -12.73 -16.34 6.68
CA SER A 188 -13.19 -15.01 6.30
C SER A 188 -12.16 -13.93 6.62
N LEU A 189 -11.56 -13.98 7.82
CA LEU A 189 -10.50 -13.06 8.21
C LEU A 189 -9.26 -13.19 7.30
N SER A 190 -8.82 -14.41 7.03
CA SER A 190 -7.67 -14.65 6.16
C SER A 190 -7.88 -14.09 4.76
N SER A 191 -9.09 -14.31 4.19
CA SER A 191 -9.45 -13.77 2.87
C SER A 191 -9.50 -12.24 2.87
N ALA A 192 -10.08 -11.62 3.90
CA ALA A 192 -10.12 -10.16 4.04
C ALA A 192 -8.71 -9.57 4.18
N LEU A 193 -7.81 -10.22 4.92
CA LEU A 193 -6.41 -9.80 5.04
C LEU A 193 -5.64 -9.92 3.71
N ASN A 194 -5.93 -10.95 2.90
CA ASN A 194 -5.34 -11.07 1.57
C ASN A 194 -5.81 -9.96 0.63
N ILE A 195 -7.11 -9.63 0.66
CA ILE A 195 -7.67 -8.50 -0.10
C ILE A 195 -7.02 -7.17 0.35
N PHE A 196 -6.87 -6.97 1.67
CA PHE A 196 -6.17 -5.81 2.22
C PHE A 196 -4.74 -5.72 1.66
N GLY A 197 -3.97 -6.80 1.73
CA GLY A 197 -2.59 -6.84 1.23
C GLY A 197 -2.48 -6.51 -0.26
N TRP A 198 -3.41 -7.01 -1.08
CA TRP A 198 -3.46 -6.70 -2.50
C TRP A 198 -3.79 -5.21 -2.75
N GLN A 199 -4.80 -4.66 -2.07
CA GLN A 199 -5.16 -3.25 -2.19
C GLN A 199 -4.03 -2.33 -1.72
N PHE A 200 -3.36 -2.68 -0.61
CA PHE A 200 -2.21 -1.96 -0.08
C PHE A 200 -1.06 -1.94 -1.09
N SER A 201 -0.69 -3.10 -1.65
CA SER A 201 0.37 -3.20 -2.65
C SER A 201 0.08 -2.34 -3.89
N ARG A 202 -1.18 -2.32 -4.36
CA ARG A 202 -1.61 -1.47 -5.48
C ARG A 202 -1.45 0.01 -5.14
N LYS A 203 -1.93 0.44 -3.96
CA LYS A 203 -1.80 1.84 -3.52
C LYS A 203 -0.34 2.26 -3.37
N LEU A 204 0.48 1.38 -2.83
CA LEU A 204 1.90 1.66 -2.67
C LEU A 204 2.60 1.85 -4.02
N ARG A 205 2.24 1.07 -5.04
CA ARG A 205 2.73 1.25 -6.42
C ARG A 205 2.34 2.59 -7.03
N GLU A 206 1.12 3.06 -6.76
CA GLU A 206 0.63 4.36 -7.23
C GLU A 206 1.43 5.53 -6.63
N PHE A 207 1.92 5.40 -5.40
CA PHE A 207 2.68 6.47 -4.74
C PHE A 207 4.18 6.45 -5.04
N TYR A 208 4.72 5.29 -5.32
CA TYR A 208 6.14 5.11 -5.60
C TYR A 208 6.33 4.67 -7.04
N LEU A 209 6.01 5.58 -7.95
CA LEU A 209 6.29 5.38 -9.37
C LEU A 209 7.80 5.30 -9.57
N ILE A 210 8.23 4.38 -10.42
CA ILE A 210 9.62 4.29 -10.85
C ILE A 210 9.76 5.21 -12.06
N ALA A 211 10.59 6.22 -11.92
CA ALA A 211 11.10 6.99 -13.03
C ALA A 211 12.50 6.48 -13.39
N SER A 212 12.87 6.49 -14.64
CA SER A 212 14.18 6.07 -15.12
C SER A 212 14.54 6.83 -16.38
N GLU A 213 15.82 6.97 -16.62
CA GLU A 213 16.33 7.58 -17.85
C GLU A 213 16.57 6.52 -18.92
N VAL A 214 16.31 6.89 -20.18
CA VAL A 214 16.70 6.10 -21.35
C VAL A 214 18.15 6.46 -21.65
N ILE A 215 19.07 5.52 -21.43
CA ILE A 215 20.50 5.73 -21.63
C ILE A 215 20.96 5.35 -23.05
N GLU A 216 20.18 4.50 -23.74
CA GLU A 216 20.53 4.05 -25.09
C GLU A 216 19.26 3.72 -25.88
N LYS A 217 19.31 3.96 -27.20
CA LYS A 217 18.23 3.60 -28.13
C LYS A 217 18.81 3.02 -29.41
N GLU A 218 18.42 1.78 -29.73
CA GLU A 218 18.75 1.08 -30.95
C GLU A 218 17.48 0.64 -31.68
N GLY A 219 17.09 1.40 -32.70
CA GLY A 219 15.85 1.13 -33.43
C GLY A 219 14.61 1.19 -32.54
N ASN A 220 13.98 0.03 -32.32
CA ASN A 220 12.79 -0.12 -31.45
C ASN A 220 13.13 -0.56 -30.00
N LYS A 221 14.40 -0.77 -29.71
CA LYS A 221 14.86 -1.14 -28.37
C LYS A 221 15.44 0.07 -27.65
N ILE A 222 15.17 0.13 -26.34
CA ILE A 222 15.75 1.11 -25.43
C ILE A 222 16.34 0.42 -24.22
N THR A 223 17.40 0.99 -23.67
CA THR A 223 17.98 0.59 -22.39
C THR A 223 17.69 1.69 -21.36
N ILE A 224 17.19 1.28 -20.20
CA ILE A 224 16.87 2.20 -19.08
C ILE A 224 17.79 1.92 -17.89
N LEU A 225 18.05 2.97 -17.09
CA LEU A 225 18.93 2.93 -15.93
C LEU A 225 18.18 2.50 -14.65
N THR A 226 17.46 1.38 -14.72
CA THR A 226 16.72 0.81 -13.58
C THR A 226 16.53 -0.69 -13.80
N GLY A 227 16.58 -1.48 -12.76
CA GLY A 227 16.50 -2.93 -12.85
C GLY A 227 15.73 -3.60 -11.71
N SER A 228 16.04 -4.87 -11.48
CA SER A 228 15.41 -5.70 -10.47
C SER A 228 15.67 -5.22 -9.04
N ASP A 229 16.72 -4.46 -8.82
CA ASP A 229 17.00 -3.81 -7.53
C ASP A 229 15.93 -2.79 -7.13
N MET A 230 15.18 -2.23 -8.09
CA MET A 230 14.03 -1.35 -7.86
C MET A 230 12.68 -2.07 -7.97
N GLY A 231 12.68 -3.41 -7.95
CA GLY A 231 11.46 -4.21 -8.02
C GLY A 231 10.79 -4.20 -9.39
N LEU A 232 11.59 -4.13 -10.47
CA LEU A 232 11.11 -4.30 -11.84
C LEU A 232 11.09 -5.78 -12.22
N ASP A 233 10.06 -6.15 -12.99
CA ASP A 233 9.88 -7.46 -13.57
C ASP A 233 9.76 -7.34 -15.10
N GLU A 234 10.14 -8.40 -15.81
CA GLU A 234 9.89 -8.51 -17.25
C GLU A 234 8.40 -8.36 -17.56
N GLY A 235 8.09 -7.70 -18.65
CA GLY A 235 6.72 -7.39 -19.03
C GLY A 235 6.15 -6.10 -18.43
N THR A 236 6.86 -5.44 -17.50
CA THR A 236 6.48 -4.10 -17.01
C THR A 236 6.43 -3.12 -18.17
N ILE A 237 5.42 -2.25 -18.19
CA ILE A 237 5.25 -1.25 -19.23
C ILE A 237 5.57 0.13 -18.65
N PHE A 238 6.41 0.87 -19.36
CA PHE A 238 6.75 2.26 -19.08
C PHE A 238 6.14 3.19 -20.11
N GLU A 239 5.70 4.34 -19.66
CA GLU A 239 5.46 5.49 -20.53
C GLU A 239 6.78 6.22 -20.74
N VAL A 240 7.16 6.42 -21.99
CA VAL A 240 8.36 7.16 -22.38
C VAL A 240 7.94 8.58 -22.70
N ASN A 241 8.51 9.54 -21.96
CA ASN A 241 8.24 10.95 -22.15
C ASN A 241 9.42 11.64 -22.83
N SER A 242 9.16 12.76 -23.52
CA SER A 242 10.24 13.68 -23.91
C SER A 242 10.91 14.26 -22.67
N LEU A 243 12.09 14.84 -22.84
CA LEU A 243 12.76 15.54 -21.75
C LEU A 243 11.89 16.67 -21.21
N ASP A 244 12.03 16.93 -19.93
CA ASP A 244 11.40 18.07 -19.28
C ASP A 244 11.89 19.39 -19.88
N GLU A 245 11.00 20.35 -20.01
CA GLU A 245 11.31 21.68 -20.52
C GLU A 245 11.33 22.70 -19.40
N GLU A 246 12.41 23.48 -19.30
CA GLU A 246 12.44 24.64 -18.41
C GLU A 246 11.80 25.86 -19.08
N LYS A 247 10.84 26.48 -18.39
CA LYS A 247 10.20 27.74 -18.84
C LYS A 247 10.27 28.80 -17.76
N ILE A 248 10.50 30.04 -18.18
CA ILE A 248 10.47 31.17 -17.26
C ILE A 248 9.04 31.72 -17.22
N TYR A 249 8.41 31.66 -16.05
CA TYR A 249 7.09 32.24 -15.82
C TYR A 249 7.16 33.24 -14.66
N LYS A 250 6.82 34.49 -14.94
CA LYS A 250 6.88 35.60 -13.94
C LYS A 250 8.22 35.68 -13.20
N GLY A 251 9.34 35.48 -13.92
CA GLY A 251 10.70 35.57 -13.35
C GLY A 251 11.13 34.34 -12.55
N ARG A 252 10.34 33.27 -12.53
CA ARG A 252 10.68 31.97 -11.91
C ARG A 252 10.88 30.90 -12.97
N VAL A 253 11.92 30.11 -12.81
CA VAL A 253 12.10 28.91 -13.63
C VAL A 253 11.09 27.86 -13.15
N ILE A 254 10.28 27.35 -14.06
CA ILE A 254 9.36 26.23 -13.83
C ILE A 254 9.73 25.10 -14.78
N THR A 255 9.80 23.89 -14.27
CA THR A 255 10.02 22.68 -15.05
C THR A 255 8.67 22.15 -15.51
N MET A 256 8.49 22.00 -16.80
CA MET A 256 7.30 21.42 -17.41
C MET A 256 7.61 19.95 -17.74
N PRO A 257 6.77 18.99 -17.28
CA PRO A 257 7.00 17.60 -17.60
C PRO A 257 6.94 17.37 -19.11
N GLY A 258 7.79 16.46 -19.60
CA GLY A 258 7.81 16.09 -21.00
C GLY A 258 6.50 15.43 -21.43
N ASN A 259 6.19 15.52 -22.73
CA ASN A 259 5.01 14.88 -23.29
C ASN A 259 5.23 13.37 -23.51
N PRO A 260 4.21 12.53 -23.32
CA PRO A 260 4.29 11.12 -23.63
C PRO A 260 4.50 10.91 -25.14
N ILE A 261 5.54 10.17 -25.49
CA ILE A 261 5.95 9.93 -26.88
C ILE A 261 5.88 8.45 -27.28
N ALA A 262 5.95 7.53 -26.32
CA ALA A 262 5.89 6.10 -26.58
C ALA A 262 5.47 5.30 -25.35
N LEU A 263 5.11 4.02 -25.57
CA LEU A 263 5.04 2.98 -24.54
C LEU A 263 6.12 1.95 -24.82
N ALA A 264 6.84 1.53 -23.79
CA ALA A 264 7.89 0.52 -23.87
C ALA A 264 7.63 -0.60 -22.87
N LYS A 265 7.80 -1.85 -23.31
CA LYS A 265 7.63 -3.05 -22.48
C LYS A 265 8.99 -3.66 -22.19
N LEU A 266 9.30 -3.93 -20.92
CA LEU A 266 10.53 -4.59 -20.52
C LEU A 266 10.60 -6.01 -21.08
N THR A 267 11.68 -6.30 -21.77
CA THR A 267 11.99 -7.62 -22.35
C THR A 267 13.11 -8.33 -21.61
N TYR A 268 13.95 -7.59 -20.90
CA TYR A 268 15.01 -8.10 -20.04
C TYR A 268 15.19 -7.17 -18.85
N VAL A 269 15.37 -7.76 -17.67
CA VAL A 269 15.59 -7.00 -16.42
C VAL A 269 16.90 -7.47 -15.79
N GLY A 270 17.93 -6.63 -15.89
CA GLY A 270 19.18 -6.79 -15.17
C GLY A 270 19.08 -6.23 -13.74
N LYS A 271 20.20 -6.17 -13.02
CA LYS A 271 20.21 -5.66 -11.65
C LYS A 271 19.90 -4.16 -11.61
N ASN A 272 20.64 -3.34 -12.35
CA ASN A 272 20.58 -1.86 -12.34
C ASN A 272 20.14 -1.29 -13.68
N THR A 273 20.05 -2.09 -14.73
CA THR A 273 19.62 -1.67 -16.07
C THR A 273 18.65 -2.68 -16.64
N SER A 274 17.76 -2.23 -17.51
CA SER A 274 16.81 -3.10 -18.19
C SER A 274 16.68 -2.71 -19.65
N SER A 275 16.35 -3.69 -20.50
CA SER A 275 16.04 -3.47 -21.91
C SER A 275 14.54 -3.52 -22.12
N ALA A 276 14.03 -2.63 -22.93
CA ALA A 276 12.61 -2.56 -23.27
C ALA A 276 12.42 -2.42 -24.78
N GLU A 277 11.29 -2.90 -25.28
CA GLU A 277 10.88 -2.73 -26.66
C GLU A 277 9.73 -1.71 -26.74
N ILE A 278 9.83 -0.75 -27.64
CA ILE A 278 8.78 0.24 -27.91
C ILE A 278 7.62 -0.49 -28.60
N ILE A 279 6.44 -0.44 -27.95
CA ILE A 279 5.25 -1.15 -28.42
C ILE A 279 4.19 -0.20 -29.02
N ARG A 280 4.34 1.13 -28.84
CA ARG A 280 3.45 2.15 -29.39
C ARG A 280 4.19 3.48 -29.46
#